data_f29f82a74c5e08fd75a6a8396b87e072
#
_entry.id   f29f82a74c5e08fd75a6a8396b87e072
#
_cell.length_a   1.000
_cell.length_b   1.000
_cell.length_c   1.000
_cell.angle_alpha   90.00
_cell.angle_beta   90.00
_cell.angle_gamma   90.00
#
_symmetry.space_group_name_H-M   'P 1'
#
loop_
_entity.id
_entity.type
_entity.pdbx_description
1 polymer ?
#
loop_
_entity_poly.entity_id
_entity_poly.type
_entity_poly.pdbx_seq_one_letter_code
_entity_poly.pdbx_strand_id
1 'polypeptide(L)'
;MPQFGYETLNVYQESIRFITWISELLETTQKNLSVHNQLDRASTSISLNIAEGNGKHTSADRCRYFDSARGSALECAACLDVLVAKKTIDGDKVKKGKDQLYQIVSMLIGLIRAHSERNV
;
A
#
# COMPACT_ATOMS: atom_id res chain seq x y z
N MET A 1 -24.44 -0.48 11.33
CA MET A 1 -24.31 -0.32 9.88
C MET A 1 -23.64 -1.52 9.26
N PRO A 2 -24.20 -2.06 8.17
CA PRO A 2 -23.49 -3.11 7.44
C PRO A 2 -22.14 -2.61 6.89
N GLN A 3 -21.18 -3.48 6.86
CA GLN A 3 -19.84 -3.19 6.35
C GLN A 3 -19.45 -4.22 5.29
N PHE A 4 -18.69 -3.78 4.32
CA PHE A 4 -18.04 -4.72 3.40
C PHE A 4 -16.93 -5.47 4.14
N GLY A 5 -16.66 -6.70 3.73
CA GLY A 5 -15.65 -7.53 4.40
C GLY A 5 -14.26 -6.90 4.44
N TYR A 6 -13.86 -6.22 3.37
CA TYR A 6 -12.52 -5.59 3.33
C TYR A 6 -12.36 -4.48 4.37
N GLU A 7 -13.45 -3.83 4.77
CA GLU A 7 -13.38 -2.71 5.74
C GLU A 7 -12.87 -3.15 7.10
N THR A 8 -13.03 -4.44 7.43
CA THR A 8 -12.59 -4.98 8.72
C THR A 8 -11.13 -5.46 8.70
N LEU A 9 -10.49 -5.52 7.55
CA LEU A 9 -9.11 -5.98 7.45
C LEU A 9 -8.13 -4.93 7.95
N ASN A 10 -7.27 -5.33 8.87
CA ASN A 10 -6.24 -4.44 9.42
C ASN A 10 -5.35 -3.86 8.34
N VAL A 11 -4.97 -4.67 7.35
CA VAL A 11 -4.10 -4.21 6.26
C VAL A 11 -4.80 -3.17 5.38
N TYR A 12 -6.11 -3.31 5.17
CA TYR A 12 -6.87 -2.29 4.44
C TYR A 12 -6.86 -0.98 5.21
N GLN A 13 -7.19 -1.03 6.50
CA GLN A 13 -7.21 0.15 7.36
C GLN A 13 -5.84 0.85 7.39
N GLU A 14 -4.76 0.07 7.47
CA GLU A 14 -3.42 0.63 7.44
C GLU A 14 -3.10 1.27 6.09
N SER A 15 -3.56 0.68 4.99
CA SER A 15 -3.35 1.25 3.65
C SER A 15 -4.07 2.59 3.49
N ILE A 16 -5.25 2.74 4.09
CA ILE A 16 -5.99 4.01 4.08
C ILE A 16 -5.24 5.07 4.91
N ARG A 17 -4.70 4.68 6.07
CA ARG A 17 -3.88 5.59 6.89
C ARG A 17 -2.64 6.06 6.12
N PHE A 18 -2.02 5.17 5.36
CA PHE A 18 -0.90 5.54 4.52
C PHE A 18 -1.30 6.56 3.45
N ILE A 19 -2.44 6.36 2.80
CA ILE A 19 -2.96 7.31 1.79
C ILE A 19 -3.17 8.70 2.43
N THR A 20 -3.74 8.75 3.63
CA THR A 20 -3.94 10.01 4.35
C THR A 20 -2.60 10.70 4.61
N TRP A 21 -1.63 9.95 5.09
CA TRP A 21 -0.30 10.48 5.40
C TRP A 21 0.39 11.01 4.14
N ILE A 22 0.39 10.23 3.06
CA ILE A 22 1.08 10.62 1.83
C ILE A 22 0.42 11.84 1.17
N SER A 23 -0.91 11.93 1.23
CA SER A 23 -1.64 13.08 0.69
C SER A 23 -1.24 14.37 1.39
N GLU A 24 -1.14 14.34 2.72
CA GLU A 24 -0.70 15.49 3.50
C GLU A 24 0.75 15.87 3.20
N LEU A 25 1.63 14.86 3.10
CA LEU A 25 3.03 15.11 2.78
C LEU A 25 3.19 15.76 1.41
N LEU A 26 2.49 15.26 0.41
CA LEU A 26 2.60 15.76 -0.97
C LEU A 26 2.05 17.19 -1.11
N GLU A 27 1.07 17.58 -0.30
CA GLU A 27 0.55 18.95 -0.29
C GLU A 27 1.59 19.96 0.16
N THR A 28 2.50 19.56 1.04
CA THR A 28 3.48 20.46 1.65
C THR A 28 4.83 20.44 0.96
N THR A 29 5.01 19.62 -0.09
CA THR A 29 6.28 19.48 -0.76
C THR A 29 6.26 20.07 -2.17
N GLN A 30 7.45 20.48 -2.63
CA GLN A 30 7.63 20.94 -4.00
C GLN A 30 7.28 19.82 -4.97
N LYS A 31 6.45 20.12 -5.97
CA LYS A 31 5.98 19.11 -6.90
C LYS A 31 7.09 18.59 -7.80
N ASN A 32 7.30 17.29 -7.77
CA ASN A 32 7.98 16.52 -8.81
C ASN A 32 6.89 15.71 -9.50
N LEU A 33 6.36 16.24 -10.59
CA LEU A 33 5.10 15.77 -11.17
C LEU A 33 5.09 14.26 -11.47
N SER A 34 6.18 13.75 -12.04
CA SER A 34 6.27 12.34 -12.43
C SER A 34 6.19 11.42 -11.20
N VAL A 35 7.02 11.69 -10.19
CA VAL A 35 7.05 10.85 -8.97
C VAL A 35 5.77 11.00 -8.17
N HIS A 36 5.21 12.21 -8.09
CA HIS A 36 3.94 12.45 -7.40
C HIS A 36 2.82 11.63 -8.04
N ASN A 37 2.73 11.61 -9.36
CA ASN A 37 1.71 10.84 -10.07
C ASN A 37 1.89 9.33 -9.86
N GLN A 38 3.12 8.84 -9.89
CA GLN A 38 3.41 7.43 -9.63
C GLN A 38 3.04 7.04 -8.21
N LEU A 39 3.38 7.88 -7.24
CA LEU A 39 3.09 7.63 -5.82
C LEU A 39 1.59 7.66 -5.56
N ASP A 40 0.88 8.63 -6.12
CA ASP A 40 -0.58 8.71 -6.02
C ASP A 40 -1.24 7.44 -6.56
N ARG A 41 -0.82 7.00 -7.72
CA ARG A 41 -1.36 5.81 -8.38
C ARG A 41 -1.04 4.55 -7.59
N ALA A 42 0.20 4.39 -7.16
CA ALA A 42 0.64 3.21 -6.43
C ALA A 42 -0.04 3.11 -5.06
N SER A 43 -0.17 4.22 -4.34
CA SER A 43 -0.84 4.21 -3.02
C SER A 43 -2.31 3.83 -3.14
N THR A 44 -3.02 4.37 -4.12
CA THR A 44 -4.41 4.01 -4.41
C THR A 44 -4.52 2.53 -4.77
N SER A 45 -3.59 2.02 -5.57
CA SER A 45 -3.56 0.63 -5.99
C SER A 45 -3.42 -0.35 -4.82
N ILE A 46 -2.70 0.00 -3.77
CA ILE A 46 -2.61 -0.85 -2.57
C ILE A 46 -4.00 -1.15 -2.03
N SER A 47 -4.75 -0.11 -1.72
CA SER A 47 -6.07 -0.23 -1.08
C SER A 47 -7.07 -0.94 -1.98
N LEU A 48 -7.11 -0.60 -3.26
CA LEU A 48 -8.05 -1.19 -4.21
C LEU A 48 -7.78 -2.67 -4.43
N ASN A 49 -6.52 -3.09 -4.52
CA ASN A 49 -6.18 -4.50 -4.68
C ASN A 49 -6.50 -5.31 -3.42
N ILE A 50 -6.31 -4.74 -2.24
CA ILE A 50 -6.68 -5.42 -0.99
C ILE A 50 -8.20 -5.65 -0.97
N ALA A 51 -8.98 -4.63 -1.26
CA ALA A 51 -10.45 -4.73 -1.26
C ALA A 51 -10.92 -5.76 -2.28
N GLU A 52 -10.40 -5.69 -3.50
CA GLU A 52 -10.79 -6.61 -4.56
C GLU A 52 -10.39 -8.04 -4.25
N GLY A 53 -9.17 -8.24 -3.76
CA GLY A 53 -8.68 -9.57 -3.39
C GLY A 53 -9.52 -10.21 -2.31
N ASN A 54 -9.91 -9.44 -1.30
CA ASN A 54 -10.75 -9.96 -0.22
C ASN A 54 -12.12 -10.43 -0.73
N GLY A 55 -12.60 -9.87 -1.83
CA GLY A 55 -13.89 -10.25 -2.43
C GLY A 55 -13.85 -11.45 -3.36
N LYS A 56 -12.67 -11.96 -3.68
CA LYS A 56 -12.56 -13.11 -4.61
C LYS A 56 -12.92 -14.42 -3.93
N HIS A 57 -13.43 -15.37 -4.72
CA HIS A 57 -13.91 -16.65 -4.18
C HIS A 57 -12.77 -17.65 -3.92
N THR A 58 -11.77 -17.70 -4.82
CA THR A 58 -10.69 -18.69 -4.69
C THR A 58 -9.49 -18.08 -3.97
N SER A 59 -8.77 -18.93 -3.26
CA SER A 59 -7.52 -18.54 -2.60
C SER A 59 -6.48 -18.08 -3.62
N ALA A 60 -6.43 -18.74 -4.77
CA ALA A 60 -5.49 -18.35 -5.84
C ALA A 60 -5.75 -16.94 -6.33
N ASP A 61 -7.02 -16.58 -6.58
CA ASP A 61 -7.38 -15.23 -7.00
C ASP A 61 -7.09 -14.20 -5.91
N ARG A 62 -7.43 -14.53 -4.66
CA ARG A 62 -7.13 -13.65 -3.52
C ARG A 62 -5.64 -13.34 -3.44
N CYS A 63 -4.80 -14.38 -3.53
CA CYS A 63 -3.34 -14.21 -3.46
C CYS A 63 -2.81 -13.35 -4.59
N ARG A 64 -3.37 -13.47 -5.78
CA ARG A 64 -2.96 -12.66 -6.93
C ARG A 64 -3.16 -11.17 -6.67
N TYR A 65 -4.31 -10.79 -6.12
CA TYR A 65 -4.61 -9.39 -5.80
C TYR A 65 -3.77 -8.90 -4.61
N PHE A 66 -3.60 -9.72 -3.59
CA PHE A 66 -2.74 -9.37 -2.45
C PHE A 66 -1.29 -9.20 -2.88
N ASP A 67 -0.82 -10.02 -3.80
CA ASP A 67 0.53 -9.87 -4.35
C ASP A 67 0.68 -8.58 -5.16
N SER A 68 -0.35 -8.21 -5.93
CA SER A 68 -0.38 -6.92 -6.63
C SER A 68 -0.34 -5.75 -5.65
N ALA A 69 -1.09 -5.83 -4.54
CA ALA A 69 -1.05 -4.82 -3.48
C ALA A 69 0.35 -4.71 -2.88
N ARG A 70 1.00 -5.85 -2.64
CA ARG A 70 2.37 -5.88 -2.11
C ARG A 70 3.34 -5.18 -3.06
N GLY A 71 3.25 -5.48 -4.35
CA GLY A 71 4.07 -4.81 -5.37
C GLY A 71 3.85 -3.30 -5.39
N SER A 72 2.59 -2.86 -5.25
CA SER A 72 2.26 -1.43 -5.18
C SER A 72 2.85 -0.77 -3.94
N ALA A 73 2.86 -1.47 -2.80
CA ALA A 73 3.47 -0.95 -1.58
C ALA A 73 4.99 -0.79 -1.75
N LEU A 74 5.65 -1.75 -2.39
CA LEU A 74 7.09 -1.65 -2.69
C LEU A 74 7.37 -0.49 -3.64
N GLU A 75 6.51 -0.28 -4.61
CA GLU A 75 6.63 0.88 -5.52
C GLU A 75 6.51 2.19 -4.76
N CYS A 76 5.58 2.30 -3.80
CA CYS A 76 5.47 3.48 -2.95
C CYS A 76 6.75 3.74 -2.17
N ALA A 77 7.34 2.70 -1.58
CA ALA A 77 8.58 2.83 -0.83
C ALA A 77 9.72 3.34 -1.73
N ALA A 78 9.81 2.79 -2.94
CA ALA A 78 10.80 3.23 -3.91
C ALA A 78 10.57 4.68 -4.35
N CYS A 79 9.32 5.09 -4.53
CA CYS A 79 8.99 6.49 -4.85
C CYS A 79 9.45 7.44 -3.74
N LEU A 80 9.28 7.05 -2.47
CA LEU A 80 9.78 7.84 -1.35
C LEU A 80 11.30 7.97 -1.39
N ASP A 81 12.01 6.89 -1.71
CA ASP A 81 13.45 6.93 -1.88
C ASP A 81 13.88 7.89 -2.99
N VAL A 82 13.15 7.88 -4.10
CA VAL A 82 13.42 8.78 -5.23
C VAL A 82 13.23 10.26 -4.82
N LEU A 83 12.17 10.55 -4.07
CA LEU A 83 11.92 11.90 -3.59
C LEU A 83 13.04 12.40 -2.69
N VAL A 84 13.57 11.54 -1.83
CA VAL A 84 14.72 11.87 -0.97
C VAL A 84 15.98 12.09 -1.83
N ALA A 85 16.23 11.20 -2.78
CA ALA A 85 17.40 11.30 -3.67
C ALA A 85 17.39 12.58 -4.50
N LYS A 86 16.20 13.01 -4.92
CA LYS A 86 16.03 14.26 -5.68
C LYS A 86 15.99 15.50 -4.78
N LYS A 87 16.16 15.31 -3.47
CA LYS A 87 16.15 16.39 -2.48
C LYS A 87 14.83 17.17 -2.42
N THR A 88 13.74 16.51 -2.81
CA THR A 88 12.38 17.08 -2.72
C THR A 88 11.87 17.01 -1.30
N ILE A 89 12.24 15.97 -0.57
CA ILE A 89 11.82 15.70 0.81
C ILE A 89 13.02 15.22 1.61
N ASP A 90 13.09 15.61 2.89
CA ASP A 90 14.10 15.08 3.81
C ASP A 90 13.83 13.62 4.15
N GLY A 91 14.92 12.86 4.31
CA GLY A 91 14.83 11.44 4.67
C GLY A 91 14.05 11.20 5.96
N ASP A 92 14.17 12.10 6.94
CA ASP A 92 13.44 11.98 8.20
C ASP A 92 11.92 12.04 8.00
N LYS A 93 11.44 12.80 7.03
CA LYS A 93 10.01 12.97 6.78
C LYS A 93 9.37 11.73 6.16
N VAL A 94 10.13 10.90 5.46
CA VAL A 94 9.58 9.69 4.82
C VAL A 94 9.63 8.47 5.71
N LYS A 95 10.33 8.55 6.84
CA LYS A 95 10.55 7.39 7.72
C LYS A 95 9.24 6.79 8.20
N LYS A 96 8.30 7.61 8.64
CA LYS A 96 6.99 7.14 9.10
C LYS A 96 6.25 6.38 8.00
N GLY A 97 6.24 6.92 6.78
CA GLY A 97 5.58 6.26 5.66
C GLY A 97 6.23 4.95 5.28
N LYS A 98 7.57 4.88 5.31
CA LYS A 98 8.28 3.64 5.04
C LYS A 98 7.99 2.58 6.09
N ASP A 99 7.87 2.96 7.36
CA ASP A 99 7.48 2.06 8.44
C ASP A 99 6.06 1.53 8.22
N GLN A 100 5.12 2.39 7.81
CA GLN A 100 3.76 1.98 7.48
C GLN A 100 3.75 0.99 6.31
N LEU A 101 4.52 1.27 5.27
CA LEU A 101 4.61 0.38 4.10
C LEU A 101 5.22 -0.97 4.47
N TYR A 102 6.21 -0.98 5.36
CA TYR A 102 6.79 -2.23 5.85
C TYR A 102 5.73 -3.07 6.56
N GLN A 103 4.90 -2.45 7.39
CA GLN A 103 3.80 -3.12 8.07
C GLN A 103 2.79 -3.68 7.05
N ILE A 104 2.42 -2.89 6.06
CA ILE A 104 1.49 -3.31 5.00
C ILE A 104 2.04 -4.53 4.27
N VAL A 105 3.30 -4.48 3.84
CA VAL A 105 3.95 -5.60 3.14
C VAL A 105 3.96 -6.85 4.01
N SER A 106 4.30 -6.71 5.30
CA SER A 106 4.34 -7.83 6.24
C SER A 106 2.97 -8.48 6.41
N MET A 107 1.92 -7.67 6.56
CA MET A 107 0.55 -8.18 6.67
C MET A 107 0.11 -8.88 5.38
N LEU A 108 0.46 -8.33 4.21
CA LEU A 108 0.12 -8.96 2.93
C LEU A 108 0.81 -10.30 2.73
N ILE A 109 2.08 -10.38 3.12
CA ILE A 109 2.81 -11.66 3.09
C ILE A 109 2.09 -12.69 3.97
N GLY A 110 1.65 -12.28 5.16
CA GLY A 110 0.90 -13.16 6.06
C GLY A 110 -0.40 -13.65 5.45
N LEU A 111 -1.15 -12.77 4.79
CA LEU A 111 -2.40 -13.14 4.11
C LEU A 111 -2.15 -14.10 2.93
N ILE A 112 -1.12 -13.84 2.14
CA ILE A 112 -0.76 -14.69 1.00
C ILE A 112 -0.40 -16.10 1.50
N ARG A 113 0.41 -16.19 2.55
CA ARG A 113 0.77 -17.48 3.14
C ARG A 113 -0.44 -18.25 3.65
N ALA A 114 -1.32 -17.57 4.38
CA ALA A 114 -2.52 -18.18 4.93
C ALA A 114 -3.42 -18.76 3.83
N HIS A 115 -3.62 -18.02 2.74
CA HIS A 115 -4.44 -18.51 1.63
C HIS A 115 -3.73 -19.59 0.80
N SER A 116 -2.42 -19.49 0.65
CA SER A 116 -1.64 -20.53 -0.06
C SER A 116 -1.68 -21.86 0.68
N GLU A 117 -1.57 -21.86 2.00
CA GLU A 117 -1.65 -23.05 2.83
C GLU A 117 -3.02 -23.72 2.75
N ARG A 118 -4.09 -22.92 2.69
CA ARG A 118 -5.46 -23.43 2.56
C ARG A 118 -5.71 -24.10 1.22
N ASN A 119 -4.88 -23.82 0.23
CA ASN A 119 -5.05 -24.29 -1.13
C ASN A 119 -4.33 -25.63 -1.39
N VAL A 120 -3.68 -26.17 -0.40
CA VAL A 120 -2.93 -27.44 -0.49
C VAL A 120 -3.82 -28.63 -0.23
#